data_8b233f90cd0723d1ca7e31eb98cb98fb
#
_entry.id   8b233f90cd0723d1ca7e31eb98cb98fb
#
_cell.length_a   1.000
_cell.length_b   1.000
_cell.length_c   1.000
_cell.angle_alpha   90.00
_cell.angle_beta   90.00
_cell.angle_gamma   90.00
#
_symmetry.space_group_name_H-M   'P 1'
#
loop_
_entity.id
_entity.type
_entity.pdbx_description
1 polymer ?
#
loop_
_entity_poly.entity_id
_entity_poly.type
_entity_poly.pdbx_seq_one_letter_code
_entity_poly.pdbx_strand_id
1 'polypeptide(L)'
;MTPIGVNGWYLFYTNAPSDLMIQQNVNMLTFAFTGIILLVMIFLIYSFRLIQKSNRNLVYSTNHDSLTGAMNITFFERRLSEILPEEKDCCVAAINIHQFKFINEIFGQQYGNDLLQAIKSILDDSLEDGEFFCRYNADSFYLYLNSSSRPEVTGRIQHIFEQISHWSWQNQKTYQILMYAGVVKIDRLSEYHAQKTQAILIHLLFALDKARELPAGAVWFYDTELHEVEKLENYIRSHMNQALEQEEFQLYLQPKICLSNHKLGGAEALVRWFTKDGRTIYPNHFIPMFEQNGFCIQLDMYMLEQVCRKIRDWIDRGITPIPISVNQSKLLFYEADYTRRLSDLKEKYRIPDGMITLEILEGLAMKNTDIINRKIRYLQGLGFQVSMDDFGSGYSSFHTLGSLQIDELKIDRSFLLELTDENVSTDRIYVILQHIITLARDLHIRTVAEGVETEEDEILIRSLGCDYGQGYYYSKPMPVAEFEEKYFENNQESSSSKP
;
A
#
# COMPACT_ATOMS: atom_id res chain seq x y z
N MET A 1 59.61 -88.89 -37.19
CA MET A 1 59.01 -90.18 -37.55
C MET A 1 60.03 -91.25 -37.14
N THR A 2 59.79 -92.09 -36.20
CA THR A 2 60.60 -93.26 -35.80
C THR A 2 59.89 -94.49 -36.35
N PRO A 3 60.50 -95.38 -37.22
CA PRO A 3 59.89 -96.56 -37.68
C PRO A 3 59.74 -97.59 -36.59
N ILE A 4 58.58 -98.14 -36.41
CA ILE A 4 58.28 -99.26 -35.53
C ILE A 4 58.43 -100.55 -36.40
N GLY A 5 59.43 -101.36 -36.12
CA GLY A 5 59.92 -102.48 -36.90
C GLY A 5 59.00 -103.67 -37.26
N VAL A 6 57.72 -103.44 -37.52
CA VAL A 6 56.73 -104.38 -37.99
C VAL A 6 55.80 -103.77 -39.05
N ASN A 7 55.88 -104.17 -40.28
CA ASN A 7 54.92 -103.93 -41.34
C ASN A 7 54.63 -102.41 -41.70
N GLY A 8 55.63 -101.57 -41.83
CA GLY A 8 55.41 -100.23 -42.40
C GLY A 8 54.68 -99.23 -41.52
N TRP A 9 54.54 -99.42 -40.26
CA TRP A 9 53.93 -98.49 -39.35
C TRP A 9 54.92 -97.45 -38.88
N TYR A 10 54.47 -96.17 -38.88
CA TYR A 10 55.21 -95.02 -38.34
C TYR A 10 54.54 -94.45 -37.08
N LEU A 11 55.31 -94.22 -36.05
CA LEU A 11 54.81 -93.49 -34.90
C LEU A 11 54.90 -91.98 -35.20
N PHE A 12 53.79 -91.36 -35.24
CA PHE A 12 53.74 -89.89 -35.29
C PHE A 12 53.86 -89.38 -33.87
N TYR A 13 55.00 -88.84 -33.51
CA TYR A 13 55.18 -88.15 -32.28
C TYR A 13 54.83 -86.67 -32.49
N THR A 14 53.74 -86.28 -32.08
CA THR A 14 53.37 -84.80 -32.02
C THR A 14 54.04 -84.37 -30.71
N ASN A 15 55.10 -83.58 -30.81
CA ASN A 15 55.59 -82.85 -29.67
C ASN A 15 54.42 -82.04 -29.06
N ALA A 16 53.93 -82.51 -27.93
CA ALA A 16 53.12 -81.62 -27.11
C ALA A 16 54.02 -80.39 -26.79
N PRO A 17 53.46 -79.16 -26.86
CA PRO A 17 54.26 -78.00 -26.50
C PRO A 17 54.88 -78.28 -25.12
N SER A 18 56.23 -78.10 -25.01
CA SER A 18 56.94 -78.34 -23.78
C SER A 18 56.26 -77.50 -22.65
N ASP A 19 56.14 -78.08 -21.46
CA ASP A 19 55.55 -77.40 -20.28
C ASP A 19 56.10 -75.98 -20.06
N LEU A 20 57.34 -75.75 -20.54
CA LEU A 20 57.96 -74.41 -20.54
C LEU A 20 57.26 -73.41 -21.46
N MET A 21 56.79 -73.86 -22.64
CA MET A 21 56.10 -73.00 -23.61
C MET A 21 54.69 -72.68 -23.18
N ILE A 22 54.00 -73.63 -22.55
CA ILE A 22 52.70 -73.46 -21.91
C ILE A 22 52.84 -72.46 -20.74
N GLN A 23 53.86 -72.61 -19.91
CA GLN A 23 54.10 -71.73 -18.75
C GLN A 23 54.50 -70.33 -19.17
N GLN A 24 55.28 -70.13 -20.26
CA GLN A 24 55.59 -68.81 -20.84
C GLN A 24 54.32 -68.14 -21.41
N ASN A 25 53.46 -68.86 -22.10
CA ASN A 25 52.21 -68.32 -22.61
C ASN A 25 51.21 -67.93 -21.50
N VAL A 26 51.12 -68.73 -20.42
CA VAL A 26 50.32 -68.42 -19.23
C VAL A 26 50.85 -67.22 -18.50
N ASN A 27 52.14 -67.06 -18.35
CA ASN A 27 52.74 -65.87 -17.73
C ASN A 27 52.52 -64.61 -18.57
N MET A 28 52.67 -64.69 -19.94
CA MET A 28 52.41 -63.57 -20.82
C MET A 28 50.93 -63.16 -20.77
N LEU A 29 49.98 -64.09 -20.71
CA LEU A 29 48.56 -63.81 -20.53
C LEU A 29 48.24 -63.17 -19.18
N THR A 30 48.87 -63.65 -18.09
CA THR A 30 48.70 -63.06 -16.75
C THR A 30 49.28 -61.66 -16.66
N PHE A 31 50.45 -61.40 -17.28
CA PHE A 31 50.99 -60.03 -17.40
C PHE A 31 50.09 -59.11 -18.24
N ALA A 32 49.54 -59.61 -19.35
CA ALA A 32 48.59 -58.84 -20.16
C ALA A 32 47.29 -58.53 -19.39
N PHE A 33 46.73 -59.51 -18.69
CA PHE A 33 45.53 -59.35 -17.85
C PHE A 33 45.77 -58.37 -16.68
N THR A 34 46.89 -58.47 -15.97
CA THR A 34 47.25 -57.54 -14.90
C THR A 34 47.48 -56.14 -15.45
N GLY A 35 48.11 -55.99 -16.61
CA GLY A 35 48.23 -54.71 -17.32
C GLY A 35 46.89 -54.06 -17.68
N ILE A 36 45.95 -54.87 -18.21
CA ILE A 36 44.61 -54.41 -18.52
C ILE A 36 43.85 -53.99 -17.23
N ILE A 37 43.94 -54.79 -16.17
CA ILE A 37 43.31 -54.43 -14.86
C ILE A 37 43.89 -53.13 -14.31
N LEU A 38 45.20 -52.93 -14.40
CA LEU A 38 45.84 -51.69 -13.95
C LEU A 38 45.42 -50.48 -14.76
N LEU A 39 45.29 -50.61 -16.09
CA LEU A 39 44.79 -49.56 -16.95
C LEU A 39 43.31 -49.22 -16.68
N VAL A 40 42.48 -50.26 -16.45
CA VAL A 40 41.07 -50.06 -16.07
C VAL A 40 40.99 -49.34 -14.70
N MET A 41 41.81 -49.74 -13.70
CA MET A 41 41.86 -49.06 -12.43
C MET A 41 42.27 -47.59 -12.57
N ILE A 42 43.31 -47.29 -13.34
CA ILE A 42 43.76 -45.92 -13.61
C ILE A 42 42.62 -45.12 -14.28
N PHE A 43 41.96 -45.69 -15.27
CA PHE A 43 40.81 -45.08 -15.93
C PHE A 43 39.67 -44.83 -14.98
N LEU A 44 39.31 -45.75 -14.10
CA LEU A 44 38.27 -45.58 -13.09
C LEU A 44 38.61 -44.48 -12.08
N ILE A 45 39.86 -44.45 -11.59
CA ILE A 45 40.32 -43.37 -10.69
C ILE A 45 40.29 -42.03 -11.36
N TYR A 46 40.71 -41.94 -12.63
CA TYR A 46 40.65 -40.69 -13.42
C TYR A 46 39.22 -40.25 -13.65
N SER A 47 38.34 -41.15 -14.06
CA SER A 47 36.90 -40.87 -14.26
C SER A 47 36.22 -40.44 -12.99
N PHE A 48 36.52 -41.12 -11.84
CA PHE A 48 36.00 -40.75 -10.52
C PHE A 48 36.44 -39.33 -10.10
N ARG A 49 37.71 -38.97 -10.32
CA ARG A 49 38.20 -37.59 -10.08
C ARG A 49 37.53 -36.55 -10.97
N LEU A 50 37.31 -36.86 -12.24
CA LEU A 50 36.56 -35.99 -13.17
C LEU A 50 35.13 -35.78 -12.72
N ILE A 51 34.44 -36.87 -12.34
CA ILE A 51 33.05 -36.80 -11.82
C ILE A 51 33.02 -36.00 -10.52
N GLN A 52 33.93 -36.22 -9.60
CA GLN A 52 34.00 -35.41 -8.35
C GLN A 52 34.26 -33.93 -8.63
N LYS A 53 35.16 -33.60 -9.57
CA LYS A 53 35.44 -32.22 -9.98
C LYS A 53 34.21 -31.58 -10.65
N SER A 54 33.55 -32.32 -11.54
CA SER A 54 32.31 -31.88 -12.21
C SER A 54 31.19 -31.68 -11.21
N ASN A 55 30.98 -32.60 -10.28
CA ASN A 55 29.96 -32.46 -9.24
C ASN A 55 30.26 -31.26 -8.30
N ARG A 56 31.49 -31.02 -7.90
CA ARG A 56 31.87 -29.83 -7.11
C ARG A 56 31.58 -28.56 -7.88
N ASN A 57 31.92 -28.51 -9.15
CA ASN A 57 31.64 -27.34 -10.00
C ASN A 57 30.12 -27.13 -10.18
N LEU A 58 29.35 -28.21 -10.36
CA LEU A 58 27.88 -28.15 -10.43
C LEU A 58 27.27 -27.64 -9.13
N VAL A 59 27.67 -28.18 -7.98
CA VAL A 59 27.22 -27.72 -6.67
C VAL A 59 27.61 -26.26 -6.41
N TYR A 60 28.81 -25.85 -6.82
CA TYR A 60 29.24 -24.48 -6.69
C TYR A 60 28.40 -23.53 -7.61
N SER A 61 28.22 -23.88 -8.87
CA SER A 61 27.43 -23.06 -9.81
C SER A 61 25.94 -23.04 -9.48
N THR A 62 25.43 -24.06 -8.76
CA THR A 62 24.02 -24.08 -8.30
C THR A 62 23.80 -23.14 -7.10
N ASN A 63 24.85 -22.84 -6.32
CA ASN A 63 24.74 -22.08 -5.07
C ASN A 63 25.37 -20.68 -5.13
N HIS A 64 26.14 -20.38 -6.20
CA HIS A 64 26.89 -19.12 -6.30
C HIS A 64 26.60 -18.39 -7.64
N ASP A 65 26.70 -17.07 -7.60
CA ASP A 65 26.65 -16.20 -8.79
C ASP A 65 27.89 -16.37 -9.64
N SER A 66 27.72 -16.55 -10.92
CA SER A 66 28.81 -16.85 -11.86
C SER A 66 29.80 -15.70 -12.10
N LEU A 67 29.36 -14.44 -11.90
CA LEU A 67 30.19 -13.25 -12.12
C LEU A 67 30.99 -12.90 -10.88
N THR A 68 30.34 -12.86 -9.71
CA THR A 68 30.94 -12.35 -8.48
C THR A 68 31.47 -13.48 -7.57
N GLY A 69 30.95 -14.71 -7.73
CA GLY A 69 31.23 -15.80 -6.82
C GLY A 69 30.54 -15.67 -5.47
N ALA A 70 29.73 -14.64 -5.24
CA ALA A 70 28.87 -14.51 -4.07
C ALA A 70 27.82 -15.61 -4.03
N MET A 71 27.19 -15.86 -2.87
CA MET A 71 26.01 -16.74 -2.83
C MET A 71 24.95 -16.24 -3.81
N ASN A 72 24.19 -17.15 -4.41
CA ASN A 72 22.98 -16.79 -5.14
C ASN A 72 21.76 -16.77 -4.20
N ILE A 73 20.63 -16.29 -4.70
CA ILE A 73 19.41 -16.14 -3.89
C ILE A 73 18.92 -17.48 -3.33
N THR A 74 18.97 -18.57 -4.10
CA THR A 74 18.51 -19.90 -3.67
C THR A 74 19.28 -20.41 -2.47
N PHE A 75 20.60 -20.18 -2.44
CA PHE A 75 21.42 -20.56 -1.30
C PHE A 75 21.21 -19.65 -0.10
N PHE A 76 21.02 -18.35 -0.34
CA PHE A 76 20.69 -17.37 0.70
C PHE A 76 19.36 -17.70 1.39
N GLU A 77 18.31 -17.96 0.65
CA GLU A 77 16.98 -18.34 1.17
C GLU A 77 17.05 -19.59 2.03
N ARG A 78 17.77 -20.62 1.55
CA ARG A 78 17.96 -21.85 2.31
C ARG A 78 18.66 -21.57 3.63
N ARG A 79 19.79 -20.85 3.60
CA ARG A 79 20.56 -20.52 4.80
C ARG A 79 19.77 -19.65 5.78
N LEU A 80 19.01 -18.67 5.25
CA LEU A 80 18.13 -17.84 6.06
C LEU A 80 17.05 -18.68 6.74
N SER A 81 16.44 -19.62 6.02
CA SER A 81 15.40 -20.51 6.59
C SER A 81 15.92 -21.47 7.66
N GLU A 82 17.22 -21.78 7.65
CA GLU A 82 17.88 -22.61 8.68
C GLU A 82 18.14 -21.80 9.96
N ILE A 83 18.40 -20.49 9.87
CA ILE A 83 18.76 -19.63 11.01
C ILE A 83 17.55 -18.97 11.67
N LEU A 84 16.50 -18.61 10.92
CA LEU A 84 15.31 -17.94 11.44
C LEU A 84 14.66 -18.62 12.66
N PRO A 85 14.61 -19.97 12.77
CA PRO A 85 14.05 -20.64 13.95
C PRO A 85 14.83 -20.43 15.24
N GLU A 86 16.06 -19.90 15.20
CA GLU A 86 16.93 -19.73 16.38
C GLU A 86 16.54 -18.54 17.29
N GLU A 87 15.43 -17.84 17.00
CA GLU A 87 14.89 -16.70 17.79
C GLU A 87 15.93 -15.61 18.11
N LYS A 88 16.82 -15.32 17.17
CA LYS A 88 17.83 -14.27 17.31
C LYS A 88 17.32 -12.95 16.75
N ASP A 89 17.63 -11.86 17.43
CA ASP A 89 17.44 -10.53 16.91
C ASP A 89 18.42 -10.27 15.76
N CYS A 90 17.89 -9.99 14.57
CA CYS A 90 18.70 -9.80 13.37
C CYS A 90 18.02 -8.86 12.38
N CYS A 91 18.73 -8.48 11.32
CA CYS A 91 18.17 -7.76 10.18
C CYS A 91 18.51 -8.48 8.87
N VAL A 92 17.60 -8.36 7.90
CA VAL A 92 17.88 -8.64 6.51
C VAL A 92 17.85 -7.34 5.75
N ALA A 93 18.90 -7.02 5.01
CA ALA A 93 19.02 -5.80 4.23
C ALA A 93 19.14 -6.11 2.74
N ALA A 94 18.51 -5.30 1.89
CA ALA A 94 18.77 -5.25 0.46
C ALA A 94 19.50 -3.96 0.14
N ILE A 95 20.61 -4.05 -0.55
CA ILE A 95 21.32 -2.90 -1.10
C ILE A 95 21.26 -2.93 -2.61
N ASN A 96 21.13 -1.75 -3.23
CA ASN A 96 21.00 -1.62 -4.68
C ASN A 96 21.78 -0.41 -5.19
N ILE A 97 22.38 -0.54 -6.37
CA ILE A 97 23.11 0.53 -7.03
C ILE A 97 22.12 1.43 -7.78
N HIS A 98 22.19 2.74 -7.53
CA HIS A 98 21.37 3.70 -8.27
C HIS A 98 21.77 3.74 -9.75
N GLN A 99 20.79 3.57 -10.64
CA GLN A 99 20.97 3.68 -12.09
C GLN A 99 22.13 2.83 -12.67
N PHE A 100 22.30 1.60 -12.20
CA PHE A 100 23.39 0.72 -12.66
C PHE A 100 23.43 0.55 -14.18
N LYS A 101 22.27 0.53 -14.85
CA LYS A 101 22.20 0.47 -16.31
C LYS A 101 22.89 1.67 -16.95
N PHE A 102 22.71 2.87 -16.40
CA PHE A 102 23.36 4.09 -16.87
C PHE A 102 24.88 4.06 -16.65
N ILE A 103 25.34 3.46 -15.54
CA ILE A 103 26.78 3.25 -15.30
C ILE A 103 27.36 2.37 -16.40
N ASN A 104 26.68 1.28 -16.78
CA ASN A 104 27.10 0.40 -17.87
C ASN A 104 27.10 1.12 -19.24
N GLU A 105 26.15 2.00 -19.49
CA GLU A 105 26.08 2.77 -20.74
C GLU A 105 27.24 3.79 -20.87
N ILE A 106 27.61 4.44 -19.76
CA ILE A 106 28.68 5.45 -19.77
C ILE A 106 30.07 4.82 -19.75
N PHE A 107 30.28 3.84 -18.86
CA PHE A 107 31.64 3.33 -18.58
C PHE A 107 31.92 1.96 -19.18
N GLY A 108 30.91 1.35 -19.81
CA GLY A 108 30.98 0.01 -20.40
C GLY A 108 30.69 -1.11 -19.40
N GLN A 109 30.27 -2.23 -19.95
CA GLN A 109 29.85 -3.40 -19.18
C GLN A 109 30.98 -4.00 -18.30
N GLN A 110 32.24 -3.88 -18.75
CA GLN A 110 33.40 -4.35 -17.98
C GLN A 110 33.54 -3.57 -16.67
N TYR A 111 33.39 -2.25 -16.69
CA TYR A 111 33.42 -1.43 -15.48
C TYR A 111 32.30 -1.81 -14.50
N GLY A 112 31.09 -2.05 -15.00
CA GLY A 112 29.99 -2.52 -14.16
C GLY A 112 30.27 -3.90 -13.53
N ASN A 113 30.91 -4.80 -14.28
CA ASN A 113 31.33 -6.11 -13.75
C ASN A 113 32.41 -5.95 -12.66
N ASP A 114 33.39 -5.09 -12.88
CA ASP A 114 34.45 -4.79 -11.91
C ASP A 114 33.89 -4.15 -10.64
N LEU A 115 32.91 -3.25 -10.77
CA LEU A 115 32.17 -2.66 -9.65
C LEU A 115 31.42 -3.73 -8.82
N LEU A 116 30.73 -4.66 -9.48
CA LEU A 116 30.03 -5.74 -8.78
C LEU A 116 30.98 -6.69 -8.03
N GLN A 117 32.15 -6.95 -8.60
CA GLN A 117 33.21 -7.73 -7.95
C GLN A 117 33.82 -6.96 -6.76
N ALA A 118 34.00 -5.64 -6.90
CA ALA A 118 34.46 -4.81 -5.80
C ALA A 118 33.47 -4.76 -4.65
N ILE A 119 32.16 -4.61 -4.94
CA ILE A 119 31.11 -4.68 -3.92
C ILE A 119 31.16 -6.01 -3.18
N LYS A 120 31.30 -7.11 -3.91
CA LYS A 120 31.46 -8.44 -3.30
C LYS A 120 32.65 -8.48 -2.34
N SER A 121 33.80 -7.94 -2.73
CA SER A 121 35.01 -7.91 -1.88
C SER A 121 34.79 -7.03 -0.64
N ILE A 122 34.19 -5.85 -0.81
CA ILE A 122 33.86 -4.94 0.30
C ILE A 122 32.90 -5.62 1.29
N LEU A 123 31.88 -6.34 0.80
CA LEU A 123 30.96 -7.08 1.65
C LEU A 123 31.64 -8.22 2.40
N ASP A 124 32.56 -8.98 1.76
CA ASP A 124 33.33 -10.01 2.44
C ASP A 124 34.15 -9.44 3.60
N ASP A 125 34.71 -8.24 3.44
CA ASP A 125 35.55 -7.59 4.46
C ASP A 125 34.74 -6.87 5.55
N SER A 126 33.47 -6.50 5.26
CA SER A 126 32.63 -5.69 6.15
C SER A 126 31.68 -6.52 7.03
N LEU A 127 31.44 -7.79 6.68
CA LEU A 127 30.55 -8.66 7.41
C LEU A 127 31.28 -9.42 8.53
N GLU A 128 30.56 -9.60 9.65
CA GLU A 128 31.06 -10.28 10.84
C GLU A 128 30.84 -11.81 10.76
N ASP A 129 31.44 -12.53 11.71
CA ASP A 129 31.28 -13.99 11.80
C ASP A 129 29.81 -14.40 11.95
N GLY A 130 29.37 -15.29 11.07
CA GLY A 130 27.98 -15.76 11.03
C GLY A 130 27.06 -14.96 10.15
N GLU A 131 27.46 -13.76 9.71
CA GLU A 131 26.75 -12.98 8.72
C GLU A 131 27.06 -13.47 7.30
N PHE A 132 26.16 -13.20 6.35
CA PHE A 132 26.33 -13.63 4.97
C PHE A 132 25.53 -12.76 4.02
N PHE A 133 25.87 -12.81 2.74
CA PHE A 133 25.17 -12.08 1.71
C PHE A 133 25.06 -12.90 0.42
N CYS A 134 24.16 -12.47 -0.45
CA CYS A 134 24.06 -12.98 -1.80
C CYS A 134 23.95 -11.86 -2.82
N ARG A 135 24.25 -12.17 -4.06
CA ARG A 135 23.82 -11.35 -5.18
C ARG A 135 22.45 -11.83 -5.65
N TYR A 136 21.43 -10.95 -5.55
CA TYR A 136 20.06 -11.29 -5.89
C TYR A 136 19.82 -11.21 -7.40
N ASN A 137 20.14 -10.07 -8.01
CA ASN A 137 20.02 -9.85 -9.45
C ASN A 137 21.09 -8.84 -9.90
N ALA A 138 20.97 -8.27 -11.09
CA ALA A 138 21.98 -7.47 -11.77
C ALA A 138 22.83 -6.56 -10.87
N ASP A 139 22.19 -5.79 -9.99
CA ASP A 139 22.78 -4.70 -9.21
C ASP A 139 22.35 -4.69 -7.74
N SER A 140 21.72 -5.78 -7.26
CA SER A 140 21.20 -5.89 -5.91
C SER A 140 21.86 -7.01 -5.13
N PHE A 141 22.19 -6.72 -3.87
CA PHE A 141 22.74 -7.69 -2.92
C PHE A 141 21.85 -7.74 -1.68
N TYR A 142 21.64 -8.94 -1.14
CA TYR A 142 20.94 -9.15 0.11
C TYR A 142 21.93 -9.60 1.19
N LEU A 143 21.78 -9.02 2.37
CA LEU A 143 22.67 -9.22 3.53
C LEU A 143 21.84 -9.72 4.70
N TYR A 144 22.39 -10.68 5.43
CA TYR A 144 21.95 -11.06 6.77
C TYR A 144 22.90 -10.49 7.79
N LEU A 145 22.38 -9.74 8.77
CA LEU A 145 23.16 -9.02 9.80
C LEU A 145 22.72 -9.45 11.19
N ASN A 146 23.69 -9.76 12.07
CA ASN A 146 23.48 -10.22 13.45
C ASN A 146 23.10 -9.08 14.43
N SER A 147 22.48 -8.02 13.97
CA SER A 147 22.01 -6.91 14.80
C SER A 147 20.61 -6.48 14.39
N SER A 148 19.77 -6.09 15.35
CA SER A 148 18.45 -5.49 15.15
C SER A 148 18.42 -4.01 15.55
N SER A 149 19.55 -3.43 15.94
CA SER A 149 19.68 -2.02 16.31
C SER A 149 19.66 -1.13 15.08
N ARG A 150 18.59 -0.32 14.91
CA ARG A 150 18.47 0.60 13.75
C ARG A 150 19.70 1.51 13.58
N PRO A 151 20.22 2.19 14.62
CA PRO A 151 21.41 3.06 14.48
C PRO A 151 22.65 2.28 14.01
N GLU A 152 22.89 1.11 14.59
CA GLU A 152 24.03 0.26 14.28
C GLU A 152 23.98 -0.25 12.84
N VAL A 153 22.84 -0.85 12.44
CA VAL A 153 22.63 -1.37 11.08
C VAL A 153 22.74 -0.24 10.05
N THR A 154 22.15 0.93 10.34
CA THR A 154 22.27 2.11 9.47
C THR A 154 23.72 2.54 9.33
N GLY A 155 24.46 2.65 10.42
CA GLY A 155 25.87 3.05 10.38
C GLY A 155 26.75 2.07 9.60
N ARG A 156 26.54 0.76 9.77
CA ARG A 156 27.26 -0.28 9.03
C ARG A 156 26.96 -0.23 7.54
N ILE A 157 25.71 -0.10 7.15
CA ILE A 157 25.30 0.02 5.73
C ILE A 157 25.88 1.29 5.10
N GLN A 158 25.82 2.42 5.80
CA GLN A 158 26.41 3.68 5.32
C GLN A 158 27.93 3.57 5.15
N HIS A 159 28.61 2.90 6.07
CA HIS A 159 30.05 2.65 5.93
C HIS A 159 30.38 1.78 4.69
N ILE A 160 29.57 0.76 4.41
CA ILE A 160 29.69 -0.02 3.16
C ILE A 160 29.52 0.88 1.94
N PHE A 161 28.53 1.79 1.94
CA PHE A 161 28.31 2.73 0.84
C PHE A 161 29.49 3.68 0.63
N GLU A 162 30.09 4.17 1.70
CA GLU A 162 31.30 4.99 1.66
C GLU A 162 32.48 4.24 1.03
N GLN A 163 32.69 3.00 1.42
CA GLN A 163 33.77 2.16 0.84
C GLN A 163 33.56 1.93 -0.66
N ILE A 164 32.31 1.66 -1.10
CA ILE A 164 31.97 1.49 -2.51
C ILE A 164 32.20 2.79 -3.30
N SER A 165 31.78 3.91 -2.75
CA SER A 165 32.03 5.23 -3.35
C SER A 165 33.52 5.53 -3.45
N HIS A 166 34.30 5.18 -2.42
CA HIS A 166 35.75 5.38 -2.40
C HIS A 166 36.47 4.51 -3.44
N TRP A 167 36.04 3.26 -3.64
CA TRP A 167 36.57 2.39 -4.70
C TRP A 167 36.42 3.00 -6.09
N SER A 168 35.29 3.63 -6.40
CA SER A 168 35.06 4.33 -7.67
C SER A 168 36.06 5.48 -7.89
N TRP A 169 36.38 6.24 -6.85
CA TRP A 169 37.33 7.33 -6.87
C TRP A 169 38.78 6.86 -7.15
N GLN A 170 39.22 5.77 -6.53
CA GLN A 170 40.53 5.18 -6.73
C GLN A 170 40.74 4.68 -8.16
N ASN A 171 39.67 4.28 -8.86
CA ASN A 171 39.73 3.84 -10.27
C ASN A 171 39.60 4.98 -11.29
N GLN A 172 39.99 6.22 -10.91
CA GLN A 172 40.04 7.41 -11.74
C GLN A 172 38.73 7.82 -12.42
N LYS A 173 37.59 7.42 -11.89
CA LYS A 173 36.25 7.85 -12.35
C LYS A 173 35.73 8.92 -11.41
N THR A 174 35.41 10.10 -11.93
CA THR A 174 34.80 11.21 -11.16
C THR A 174 33.32 10.98 -10.85
N TYR A 175 32.79 9.78 -11.09
CA TYR A 175 31.39 9.45 -10.88
C TYR A 175 31.17 8.85 -9.49
N GLN A 176 30.32 9.48 -8.70
CA GLN A 176 29.94 8.99 -7.37
C GLN A 176 28.94 7.86 -7.52
N ILE A 177 29.29 6.68 -7.03
CA ILE A 177 28.35 5.56 -6.96
C ILE A 177 27.37 5.83 -5.82
N LEU A 178 26.11 5.93 -6.17
CA LEU A 178 25.01 6.14 -5.24
C LEU A 178 24.28 4.82 -4.98
N MET A 179 23.88 4.57 -3.73
CA MET A 179 23.23 3.34 -3.32
C MET A 179 22.03 3.61 -2.43
N TYR A 180 21.15 2.63 -2.32
CA TYR A 180 19.99 2.60 -1.42
C TYR A 180 19.97 1.29 -0.65
N ALA A 181 19.38 1.31 0.54
CA ALA A 181 19.14 0.09 1.30
C ALA A 181 17.71 0.05 1.86
N GLY A 182 17.05 -1.08 1.66
CA GLY A 182 15.86 -1.48 2.40
C GLY A 182 16.23 -2.50 3.47
N VAL A 183 15.66 -2.40 4.65
CA VAL A 183 15.97 -3.27 5.81
C VAL A 183 14.69 -3.81 6.43
N VAL A 184 14.65 -5.10 6.68
CA VAL A 184 13.62 -5.77 7.49
C VAL A 184 14.25 -6.17 8.82
N LYS A 185 13.70 -5.64 9.91
CA LYS A 185 14.08 -6.02 11.26
C LYS A 185 13.33 -7.30 11.67
N ILE A 186 14.04 -8.27 12.23
CA ILE A 186 13.51 -9.50 12.77
C ILE A 186 13.89 -9.54 14.25
N ASP A 187 12.91 -9.41 15.13
CA ASP A 187 13.07 -9.51 16.58
C ASP A 187 12.27 -10.72 17.11
N ARG A 188 12.48 -11.04 18.40
CA ARG A 188 11.83 -12.20 19.04
C ARG A 188 10.32 -12.16 19.07
N LEU A 189 9.73 -10.94 18.91
CA LEU A 189 8.29 -10.71 18.91
C LEU A 189 7.74 -10.64 17.50
N SER A 190 8.59 -10.64 16.47
CA SER A 190 8.15 -10.53 15.08
C SER A 190 7.46 -11.81 14.61
N GLU A 191 6.43 -11.64 13.82
CA GLU A 191 5.69 -12.73 13.18
C GLU A 191 6.55 -13.56 12.21
N TYR A 192 7.77 -13.11 11.92
CA TYR A 192 8.69 -13.76 10.97
C TYR A 192 9.24 -15.11 11.43
N HIS A 193 9.27 -15.38 12.74
CA HIS A 193 9.70 -16.71 13.25
C HIS A 193 8.79 -17.86 12.78
N ALA A 194 7.52 -17.56 12.50
CA ALA A 194 6.56 -18.53 11.98
C ALA A 194 6.35 -18.39 10.46
N GLN A 195 6.84 -17.32 9.84
CA GLN A 195 6.61 -17.01 8.44
C GLN A 195 7.75 -17.50 7.55
N LYS A 196 7.37 -17.92 6.36
CA LYS A 196 8.30 -18.36 5.32
C LYS A 196 9.21 -17.21 4.90
N THR A 197 10.47 -17.49 4.63
CA THR A 197 11.50 -16.57 4.10
C THR A 197 10.99 -15.65 2.98
N GLN A 198 10.04 -16.10 2.17
CA GLN A 198 9.40 -15.31 1.11
C GLN A 198 8.72 -14.02 1.59
N ALA A 199 8.10 -14.02 2.77
CA ALA A 199 7.47 -12.82 3.32
C ALA A 199 8.52 -11.74 3.65
N ILE A 200 9.65 -12.15 4.22
CA ILE A 200 10.78 -11.25 4.50
C ILE A 200 11.29 -10.62 3.20
N LEU A 201 11.44 -11.41 2.14
CA LEU A 201 11.94 -10.91 0.85
C LEU A 201 10.96 -9.94 0.18
N ILE A 202 9.65 -10.16 0.30
CA ILE A 202 8.63 -9.22 -0.18
C ILE A 202 8.73 -7.89 0.57
N HIS A 203 8.80 -7.93 1.90
CA HIS A 203 8.93 -6.75 2.74
C HIS A 203 10.27 -6.02 2.52
N LEU A 204 11.32 -6.77 2.22
CA LEU A 204 12.63 -6.23 1.88
C LEU A 204 12.62 -5.44 0.57
N LEU A 205 11.92 -5.96 -0.46
CA LEU A 205 11.73 -5.25 -1.73
C LEU A 205 10.92 -3.97 -1.53
N PHE A 206 9.84 -4.04 -0.75
CA PHE A 206 9.06 -2.85 -0.38
C PHE A 206 9.93 -1.79 0.31
N ALA A 207 10.71 -2.18 1.31
CA ALA A 207 11.60 -1.26 2.02
C ALA A 207 12.67 -0.65 1.08
N LEU A 208 13.18 -1.42 0.13
CA LEU A 208 14.13 -0.94 -0.87
C LEU A 208 13.49 0.05 -1.84
N ASP A 209 12.25 -0.19 -2.29
CA ASP A 209 11.53 0.75 -3.16
C ASP A 209 11.28 2.07 -2.44
N LYS A 210 10.90 2.03 -1.15
CA LYS A 210 10.78 3.25 -0.32
C LYS A 210 12.11 3.98 -0.14
N ALA A 211 13.21 3.28 0.03
CA ALA A 211 14.53 3.90 0.09
C ALA A 211 14.87 4.66 -1.20
N ARG A 212 14.43 4.17 -2.37
CA ARG A 212 14.66 4.81 -3.68
C ARG A 212 13.89 6.12 -3.88
N GLU A 213 12.78 6.33 -3.16
CA GLU A 213 12.02 7.58 -3.16
C GLU A 213 12.72 8.70 -2.38
N LEU A 214 13.73 8.36 -1.58
CA LEU A 214 14.51 9.26 -0.74
C LEU A 214 15.83 9.68 -1.41
N PRO A 215 16.52 10.71 -0.87
CA PRO A 215 17.86 11.06 -1.34
C PRO A 215 18.82 9.86 -1.30
N ALA A 216 19.75 9.83 -2.25
CA ALA A 216 20.73 8.75 -2.34
C ALA A 216 21.54 8.58 -1.04
N GLY A 217 21.85 7.33 -0.70
CA GLY A 217 22.44 6.95 0.59
C GLY A 217 21.42 6.60 1.66
N ALA A 218 20.13 6.67 1.34
CA ALA A 218 19.06 6.35 2.30
C ALA A 218 19.05 4.86 2.69
N VAL A 219 18.79 4.63 3.97
CA VAL A 219 18.53 3.32 4.56
C VAL A 219 17.11 3.34 5.14
N TRP A 220 16.20 2.58 4.55
CA TRP A 220 14.81 2.52 4.96
C TRP A 220 14.47 1.20 5.65
N PHE A 221 13.90 1.30 6.85
CA PHE A 221 13.42 0.12 7.56
C PHE A 221 11.96 -0.14 7.22
N TYR A 222 11.62 -1.39 6.91
CA TYR A 222 10.27 -1.83 6.66
C TYR A 222 9.33 -1.39 7.78
N ASP A 223 8.21 -0.84 7.37
CA ASP A 223 7.15 -0.37 8.24
C ASP A 223 5.85 -1.08 7.85
N THR A 224 5.30 -1.85 8.78
CA THR A 224 4.10 -2.65 8.55
C THR A 224 2.87 -1.77 8.34
N GLU A 225 2.74 -0.68 9.11
CA GLU A 225 1.58 0.21 9.01
C GLU A 225 1.57 0.90 7.64
N LEU A 226 2.72 1.44 7.21
CA LEU A 226 2.85 2.06 5.90
C LEU A 226 2.57 1.06 4.77
N HIS A 227 3.04 -0.17 4.89
CA HIS A 227 2.79 -1.20 3.88
C HIS A 227 1.30 -1.55 3.76
N GLU A 228 0.58 -1.67 4.89
CA GLU A 228 -0.87 -1.92 4.87
C GLU A 228 -1.65 -0.73 4.29
N VAL A 229 -1.22 0.51 4.57
CA VAL A 229 -1.79 1.71 3.94
C VAL A 229 -1.61 1.65 2.42
N GLU A 230 -0.41 1.38 1.91
CA GLU A 230 -0.18 1.30 0.47
C GLU A 230 -0.91 0.14 -0.21
N LYS A 231 -1.04 -1.00 0.47
CA LYS A 231 -1.88 -2.10 -0.02
C LYS A 231 -3.34 -1.65 -0.18
N LEU A 232 -3.86 -0.93 0.83
CA LEU A 232 -5.21 -0.40 0.78
C LEU A 232 -5.36 0.63 -0.35
N GLU A 233 -4.41 1.54 -0.52
CA GLU A 233 -4.41 2.51 -1.62
C GLU A 233 -4.39 1.83 -2.99
N ASN A 234 -3.55 0.83 -3.18
CA ASN A 234 -3.49 0.07 -4.43
C ASN A 234 -4.79 -0.70 -4.69
N TYR A 235 -5.39 -1.26 -3.64
CA TYR A 235 -6.70 -1.89 -3.73
C TYR A 235 -7.77 -0.89 -4.18
N ILE A 236 -7.86 0.26 -3.51
CA ILE A 236 -8.79 1.34 -3.81
C ILE A 236 -8.65 1.78 -5.29
N ARG A 237 -7.42 2.08 -5.72
CA ARG A 237 -7.13 2.54 -7.08
C ARG A 237 -7.50 1.52 -8.16
N SER A 238 -7.30 0.25 -7.90
CA SER A 238 -7.57 -0.83 -8.87
C SER A 238 -9.05 -1.25 -8.91
N HIS A 239 -9.84 -1.01 -7.83
CA HIS A 239 -11.21 -1.51 -7.72
C HIS A 239 -12.29 -0.41 -7.77
N MET A 240 -11.94 0.89 -7.69
CA MET A 240 -12.90 1.99 -7.60
C MET A 240 -13.96 2.00 -8.71
N ASN A 241 -13.59 1.75 -9.96
CA ASN A 241 -14.54 1.71 -11.07
C ASN A 241 -15.50 0.53 -10.96
N GLN A 242 -14.97 -0.65 -10.65
CA GLN A 242 -15.78 -1.83 -10.46
C GLN A 242 -16.71 -1.70 -9.26
N ALA A 243 -16.25 -1.09 -8.18
CA ALA A 243 -17.06 -0.84 -6.98
C ALA A 243 -18.26 0.06 -7.27
N LEU A 244 -18.08 1.06 -8.14
CA LEU A 244 -19.18 1.95 -8.57
C LEU A 244 -20.21 1.16 -9.39
N GLU A 245 -19.77 0.37 -10.36
CA GLU A 245 -20.64 -0.46 -11.22
C GLU A 245 -21.39 -1.54 -10.41
N GLN A 246 -20.79 -2.04 -9.35
CA GLN A 246 -21.34 -3.12 -8.50
C GLN A 246 -22.11 -2.61 -7.29
N GLU A 247 -22.34 -1.29 -7.21
CA GLU A 247 -23.08 -0.63 -6.12
C GLU A 247 -22.49 -0.89 -4.71
N GLU A 248 -21.14 -1.03 -4.62
CA GLU A 248 -20.44 -1.21 -3.36
C GLU A 248 -20.40 0.07 -2.50
N PHE A 249 -20.59 1.25 -3.13
CA PHE A 249 -20.75 2.52 -2.44
C PHE A 249 -22.20 2.67 -1.98
N GLN A 250 -22.40 2.64 -0.67
CA GLN A 250 -23.73 2.68 -0.06
C GLN A 250 -24.03 4.03 0.57
N LEU A 251 -25.30 4.44 0.46
CA LEU A 251 -25.83 5.65 1.08
C LEU A 251 -26.11 5.41 2.56
N TYR A 252 -25.47 6.21 3.40
CA TYR A 252 -25.75 6.34 4.83
C TYR A 252 -26.32 7.71 5.09
N LEU A 253 -27.19 7.82 6.09
CA LEU A 253 -27.79 9.09 6.50
C LEU A 253 -27.42 9.40 7.94
N GLN A 254 -27.04 10.66 8.19
CA GLN A 254 -26.88 11.21 9.51
C GLN A 254 -27.92 12.31 9.75
N PRO A 255 -28.72 12.25 10.83
CA PRO A 255 -29.79 13.21 11.08
C PRO A 255 -29.25 14.58 11.44
N LYS A 256 -29.90 15.63 10.91
CA LYS A 256 -29.81 17.03 11.36
C LYS A 256 -31.03 17.34 12.23
N ILE A 257 -30.81 17.67 13.49
CA ILE A 257 -31.89 17.92 14.46
C ILE A 257 -32.10 19.40 14.63
N CYS A 258 -33.35 19.86 14.49
CA CYS A 258 -33.74 21.22 14.75
C CYS A 258 -33.69 21.51 16.26
N LEU A 259 -32.86 22.45 16.67
CA LEU A 259 -32.59 22.75 18.09
C LEU A 259 -33.75 23.42 18.81
N SER A 260 -34.66 24.07 18.07
CA SER A 260 -35.83 24.76 18.66
C SER A 260 -36.95 23.81 19.11
N ASN A 261 -37.07 22.64 18.45
CA ASN A 261 -38.17 21.72 18.70
C ASN A 261 -37.77 20.25 18.83
N HIS A 262 -36.46 19.95 18.74
CA HIS A 262 -35.87 18.59 18.79
C HIS A 262 -36.41 17.62 17.74
N LYS A 263 -36.94 18.13 16.62
CA LYS A 263 -37.44 17.29 15.53
C LYS A 263 -36.39 17.15 14.42
N LEU A 264 -36.55 16.05 13.69
CA LEU A 264 -35.75 15.84 12.47
C LEU A 264 -35.98 16.98 11.48
N GLY A 265 -34.92 17.69 11.14
CA GLY A 265 -34.95 18.82 10.20
C GLY A 265 -34.38 18.50 8.83
N GLY A 266 -33.62 17.43 8.73
CA GLY A 266 -32.95 16.97 7.51
C GLY A 266 -31.98 15.84 7.79
N ALA A 267 -31.19 15.47 6.81
CA ALA A 267 -30.10 14.50 6.97
C ALA A 267 -28.93 14.84 6.07
N GLU A 268 -27.74 14.38 6.40
CA GLU A 268 -26.58 14.40 5.53
C GLU A 268 -26.36 13.02 4.92
N ALA A 269 -26.13 12.98 3.61
CA ALA A 269 -25.78 11.80 2.84
C ALA A 269 -24.30 11.54 2.91
N LEU A 270 -23.93 10.42 3.51
CA LEU A 270 -22.56 9.99 3.71
C LEU A 270 -22.31 8.68 2.97
N VAL A 271 -21.21 8.59 2.26
CA VAL A 271 -20.82 7.35 1.57
C VAL A 271 -20.11 6.38 2.50
N ARG A 272 -20.36 5.07 2.30
CA ARG A 272 -19.59 3.96 2.89
C ARG A 272 -19.27 2.96 1.80
N TRP A 273 -18.04 2.49 1.74
CA TRP A 273 -17.65 1.49 0.76
C TRP A 273 -17.60 0.11 1.41
N PHE A 274 -18.52 -0.78 1.01
CA PHE A 274 -18.56 -2.17 1.42
C PHE A 274 -18.10 -3.06 0.26
N THR A 275 -16.96 -3.67 0.43
CA THR A 275 -16.40 -4.57 -0.58
C THR A 275 -17.10 -5.93 -0.55
N LYS A 276 -17.10 -6.65 -1.67
CA LYS A 276 -17.72 -7.99 -1.74
C LYS A 276 -17.10 -9.04 -0.83
N ASP A 277 -15.84 -8.86 -0.47
CA ASP A 277 -15.14 -9.71 0.49
C ASP A 277 -15.44 -9.36 1.96
N GLY A 278 -16.37 -8.44 2.20
CA GLY A 278 -16.91 -8.10 3.52
C GLY A 278 -16.12 -7.05 4.28
N ARG A 279 -15.14 -6.39 3.67
CA ARG A 279 -14.43 -5.26 4.29
C ARG A 279 -15.22 -3.97 4.16
N THR A 280 -15.07 -3.09 5.16
CA THR A 280 -15.54 -1.71 5.09
C THR A 280 -14.37 -0.77 4.91
N ILE A 281 -14.39 0.03 3.85
CA ILE A 281 -13.40 1.09 3.61
C ILE A 281 -14.06 2.43 3.93
N TYR A 282 -13.45 3.17 4.85
CA TYR A 282 -13.98 4.46 5.31
C TYR A 282 -13.57 5.61 4.38
N PRO A 283 -14.37 6.70 4.31
CA PRO A 283 -14.13 7.84 3.41
C PRO A 283 -12.75 8.48 3.51
N ASN A 284 -12.19 8.56 4.72
CA ASN A 284 -10.85 9.13 4.96
C ASN A 284 -9.71 8.39 4.22
N HIS A 285 -9.94 7.12 3.81
CA HIS A 285 -8.96 6.35 3.04
C HIS A 285 -9.10 6.52 1.53
N PHE A 286 -10.31 6.76 1.00
CA PHE A 286 -10.50 6.79 -0.44
C PHE A 286 -10.83 8.19 -1.02
N ILE A 287 -11.48 9.08 -0.26
CA ILE A 287 -11.84 10.43 -0.76
C ILE A 287 -10.61 11.22 -1.21
N PRO A 288 -9.50 11.32 -0.43
CA PRO A 288 -8.32 12.05 -0.87
C PRO A 288 -7.72 11.51 -2.18
N MET A 289 -7.76 10.21 -2.37
CA MET A 289 -7.27 9.56 -3.60
C MET A 289 -8.19 9.85 -4.79
N PHE A 290 -9.50 9.85 -4.56
CA PHE A 290 -10.49 10.16 -5.62
C PHE A 290 -10.43 11.62 -6.04
N GLU A 291 -10.13 12.53 -5.13
CA GLU A 291 -9.85 13.93 -5.46
C GLU A 291 -8.58 14.09 -6.30
N GLN A 292 -7.51 13.37 -5.96
CA GLN A 292 -6.25 13.41 -6.72
C GLN A 292 -6.39 12.86 -8.15
N ASN A 293 -7.17 11.80 -8.34
CA ASN A 293 -7.32 11.14 -9.64
C ASN A 293 -8.59 11.56 -10.42
N GLY A 294 -9.45 12.40 -9.83
CA GLY A 294 -10.68 12.91 -10.43
C GLY A 294 -11.89 11.97 -10.35
N PHE A 295 -11.77 10.80 -9.72
CA PHE A 295 -12.88 9.85 -9.58
C PHE A 295 -14.00 10.37 -8.68
N CYS A 296 -13.72 11.34 -7.80
CA CYS A 296 -14.72 12.01 -6.98
C CYS A 296 -15.89 12.58 -7.79
N ILE A 297 -15.65 13.03 -9.04
CA ILE A 297 -16.72 13.53 -9.95
C ILE A 297 -17.77 12.44 -10.21
N GLN A 298 -17.35 11.20 -10.40
CA GLN A 298 -18.24 10.08 -10.65
C GLN A 298 -18.96 9.65 -9.35
N LEU A 299 -18.23 9.61 -8.24
CA LEU A 299 -18.79 9.24 -6.95
C LEU A 299 -19.84 10.25 -6.47
N ASP A 300 -19.57 11.55 -6.56
CA ASP A 300 -20.51 12.60 -6.15
C ASP A 300 -21.83 12.53 -6.95
N MET A 301 -21.71 12.37 -8.26
CA MET A 301 -22.89 12.20 -9.11
C MET A 301 -23.67 10.92 -8.81
N TYR A 302 -22.97 9.83 -8.50
CA TYR A 302 -23.59 8.57 -8.07
C TYR A 302 -24.33 8.77 -6.74
N MET A 303 -23.69 9.37 -5.74
CA MET A 303 -24.31 9.64 -4.44
C MET A 303 -25.52 10.54 -4.56
N LEU A 304 -25.44 11.59 -5.38
CA LEU A 304 -26.57 12.47 -5.65
C LEU A 304 -27.73 11.70 -6.31
N GLU A 305 -27.46 10.82 -7.25
CA GLU A 305 -28.50 9.98 -7.87
C GLU A 305 -29.13 9.03 -6.85
N GLN A 306 -28.35 8.43 -5.93
CA GLN A 306 -28.88 7.59 -4.84
C GLN A 306 -29.83 8.40 -3.92
N VAL A 307 -29.45 9.64 -3.58
CA VAL A 307 -30.33 10.55 -2.81
C VAL A 307 -31.60 10.87 -3.57
N CYS A 308 -31.51 11.19 -4.85
CA CYS A 308 -32.71 11.45 -5.68
C CYS A 308 -33.64 10.22 -5.73
N ARG A 309 -33.09 9.01 -5.92
CA ARG A 309 -33.87 7.76 -5.89
C ARG A 309 -34.57 7.57 -4.56
N LYS A 310 -33.89 7.85 -3.45
CA LYS A 310 -34.43 7.66 -2.11
C LYS A 310 -35.53 8.68 -1.80
N ILE A 311 -35.35 9.94 -2.11
CA ILE A 311 -36.41 10.98 -1.96
C ILE A 311 -37.64 10.60 -2.80
N ARG A 312 -37.45 10.13 -4.03
CA ARG A 312 -38.55 9.68 -4.89
C ARG A 312 -39.27 8.46 -4.30
N ASP A 313 -38.56 7.47 -3.80
CA ASP A 313 -39.12 6.31 -3.10
C ASP A 313 -39.99 6.72 -1.89
N TRP A 314 -39.54 7.64 -1.07
CA TRP A 314 -40.33 8.18 0.04
C TRP A 314 -41.63 8.81 -0.44
N ILE A 315 -41.57 9.64 -1.46
CA ILE A 315 -42.76 10.30 -2.03
C ILE A 315 -43.72 9.24 -2.56
N ASP A 316 -43.25 8.24 -3.31
CA ASP A 316 -44.08 7.19 -3.90
C ASP A 316 -44.72 6.27 -2.85
N ARG A 317 -44.06 6.10 -1.70
CA ARG A 317 -44.62 5.41 -0.51
C ARG A 317 -45.53 6.30 0.34
N GLY A 318 -45.73 7.55 -0.02
CA GLY A 318 -46.56 8.50 0.74
C GLY A 318 -45.87 9.03 2.01
N ILE A 319 -44.57 8.84 2.15
CA ILE A 319 -43.76 9.39 3.26
C ILE A 319 -43.40 10.83 2.91
N THR A 320 -43.60 11.77 3.84
CA THR A 320 -43.13 13.14 3.67
C THR A 320 -41.63 13.19 3.65
N PRO A 321 -40.99 13.57 2.53
CA PRO A 321 -39.54 13.58 2.46
C PRO A 321 -38.95 14.70 3.30
N ILE A 322 -37.69 14.52 3.71
CA ILE A 322 -36.88 15.52 4.40
C ILE A 322 -35.79 16.04 3.46
N PRO A 323 -35.28 17.25 3.67
CA PRO A 323 -34.11 17.73 2.97
C PRO A 323 -32.88 16.84 3.23
N ILE A 324 -32.14 16.49 2.18
CA ILE A 324 -30.88 15.74 2.30
C ILE A 324 -29.75 16.59 1.73
N SER A 325 -28.69 16.74 2.52
CA SER A 325 -27.44 17.37 2.10
C SER A 325 -26.52 16.35 1.43
N VAL A 326 -25.84 16.76 0.37
CA VAL A 326 -24.92 15.93 -0.41
C VAL A 326 -23.62 16.68 -0.65
N ASN A 327 -22.52 16.09 -0.26
CA ASN A 327 -21.20 16.65 -0.47
C ASN A 327 -20.87 16.77 -1.97
N GLN A 328 -20.24 17.88 -2.35
CA GLN A 328 -19.84 18.17 -3.72
C GLN A 328 -18.35 18.48 -3.78
N SER A 329 -17.59 17.65 -4.48
CA SER A 329 -16.16 17.90 -4.67
C SER A 329 -15.92 19.18 -5.47
N LYS A 330 -14.81 19.82 -5.17
CA LYS A 330 -14.35 20.99 -5.91
C LYS A 330 -14.23 20.72 -7.41
N LEU A 331 -13.76 19.55 -7.80
CA LEU A 331 -13.58 19.17 -9.20
C LEU A 331 -14.93 19.13 -9.93
N LEU A 332 -15.93 18.47 -9.34
CA LEU A 332 -17.27 18.41 -9.91
C LEU A 332 -17.89 19.80 -10.05
N PHE A 333 -17.75 20.66 -9.04
CA PHE A 333 -18.30 22.01 -9.07
C PHE A 333 -17.75 22.86 -10.23
N TYR A 334 -16.51 22.64 -10.67
CA TYR A 334 -15.91 23.35 -11.80
C TYR A 334 -16.20 22.73 -13.17
N GLU A 335 -16.82 21.56 -13.24
CA GLU A 335 -17.23 20.96 -14.52
C GLU A 335 -18.19 21.88 -15.30
N ALA A 336 -18.02 21.95 -16.63
CA ALA A 336 -18.79 22.84 -17.48
C ALA A 336 -20.26 22.44 -17.56
N ASP A 337 -20.56 21.14 -17.49
CA ASP A 337 -21.90 20.58 -17.57
C ASP A 337 -22.55 20.28 -16.22
N TYR A 338 -21.88 20.66 -15.11
CA TYR A 338 -22.32 20.38 -13.75
C TYR A 338 -23.80 20.74 -13.51
N THR A 339 -24.18 22.00 -13.76
CA THR A 339 -25.53 22.48 -13.50
C THR A 339 -26.58 21.77 -14.36
N ARG A 340 -26.23 21.40 -15.60
CA ARG A 340 -27.11 20.63 -16.48
C ARG A 340 -27.33 19.23 -15.92
N ARG A 341 -26.27 18.53 -15.54
CA ARG A 341 -26.36 17.18 -14.94
C ARG A 341 -27.24 17.15 -13.68
N LEU A 342 -27.14 18.17 -12.84
CA LEU A 342 -28.01 18.35 -11.67
C LEU A 342 -29.48 18.55 -12.05
N SER A 343 -29.73 19.43 -13.03
CA SER A 343 -31.10 19.67 -13.57
C SER A 343 -31.72 18.39 -14.11
N ASP A 344 -30.94 17.65 -14.93
CA ASP A 344 -31.38 16.39 -15.54
C ASP A 344 -31.76 15.33 -14.47
N LEU A 345 -30.98 15.24 -13.39
CA LEU A 345 -31.29 14.32 -12.27
C LEU A 345 -32.56 14.74 -11.52
N LYS A 346 -32.68 16.03 -11.21
CA LYS A 346 -33.87 16.57 -10.52
C LYS A 346 -35.13 16.31 -11.31
N GLU A 347 -35.11 16.59 -12.63
CA GLU A 347 -36.24 16.33 -13.53
C GLU A 347 -36.54 14.82 -13.65
N LYS A 348 -35.51 13.99 -13.85
CA LYS A 348 -35.64 12.53 -13.95
C LYS A 348 -36.42 11.93 -12.79
N TYR A 349 -36.08 12.35 -11.57
CA TYR A 349 -36.68 11.83 -10.33
C TYR A 349 -37.82 12.71 -9.80
N ARG A 350 -38.17 13.81 -10.45
CA ARG A 350 -39.23 14.78 -10.07
C ARG A 350 -39.09 15.20 -8.60
N ILE A 351 -37.85 15.65 -8.23
CA ILE A 351 -37.54 16.05 -6.86
C ILE A 351 -38.12 17.45 -6.58
N PRO A 352 -38.90 17.63 -5.50
CA PRO A 352 -39.41 18.93 -5.10
C PRO A 352 -38.30 19.94 -4.76
N ASP A 353 -38.60 21.22 -4.87
CA ASP A 353 -37.67 22.28 -4.49
C ASP A 353 -37.31 22.21 -2.99
N GLY A 354 -36.06 22.51 -2.67
CA GLY A 354 -35.55 22.53 -1.30
C GLY A 354 -35.27 21.15 -0.68
N MET A 355 -35.45 20.05 -1.42
CA MET A 355 -35.20 18.70 -0.90
C MET A 355 -33.76 18.26 -1.02
N ILE A 356 -32.92 18.95 -1.76
CA ILE A 356 -31.47 18.64 -1.89
C ILE A 356 -30.68 19.90 -1.53
N THR A 357 -29.76 19.74 -0.58
CA THR A 357 -28.77 20.76 -0.22
C THR A 357 -27.40 20.30 -0.73
N LEU A 358 -26.74 21.13 -1.54
CA LEU A 358 -25.42 20.87 -2.09
C LEU A 358 -24.38 21.45 -1.13
N GLU A 359 -23.55 20.60 -0.50
CA GLU A 359 -22.51 21.03 0.43
C GLU A 359 -21.20 21.29 -0.33
N ILE A 360 -20.68 22.52 -0.21
CA ILE A 360 -19.45 22.97 -0.85
C ILE A 360 -18.42 23.36 0.20
N LEU A 361 -17.18 22.92 0.03
CA LEU A 361 -16.09 23.26 0.95
C LEU A 361 -15.77 24.76 0.92
N GLU A 362 -15.44 25.32 2.08
CA GLU A 362 -15.01 26.73 2.24
C GLU A 362 -13.90 27.13 1.25
N GLY A 363 -12.91 26.28 1.06
CA GLY A 363 -11.77 26.54 0.16
C GLY A 363 -12.13 26.74 -1.30
N LEU A 364 -13.34 26.37 -1.72
CA LEU A 364 -13.86 26.65 -3.07
C LEU A 364 -14.16 28.15 -3.25
N ALA A 365 -14.63 28.80 -2.19
CA ALA A 365 -15.09 30.18 -2.19
C ALA A 365 -13.98 31.24 -2.31
N MET A 366 -12.75 30.87 -2.01
CA MET A 366 -11.61 31.81 -1.95
C MET A 366 -11.12 32.31 -3.31
N LYS A 367 -11.49 31.65 -4.41
CA LYS A 367 -11.07 32.04 -5.78
C LYS A 367 -12.30 32.37 -6.63
N ASN A 368 -12.44 33.63 -7.10
CA ASN A 368 -13.49 34.06 -8.02
C ASN A 368 -14.94 34.00 -7.47
N THR A 369 -15.20 34.66 -6.33
CA THR A 369 -16.49 34.72 -5.66
C THR A 369 -17.66 35.06 -6.59
N ASP A 370 -17.48 35.94 -7.59
CA ASP A 370 -18.53 36.30 -8.55
C ASP A 370 -18.96 35.12 -9.45
N ILE A 371 -18.01 34.26 -9.84
CA ILE A 371 -18.35 33.10 -10.69
C ILE A 371 -19.09 32.07 -9.82
N ILE A 372 -18.66 31.89 -8.58
CA ILE A 372 -19.28 30.97 -7.63
C ILE A 372 -20.70 31.43 -7.31
N ASN A 373 -20.91 32.70 -6.99
CA ASN A 373 -22.22 33.25 -6.72
C ASN A 373 -23.17 33.13 -7.92
N ARG A 374 -22.67 33.26 -9.16
CA ARG A 374 -23.50 33.01 -10.33
C ARG A 374 -23.97 31.57 -10.44
N LYS A 375 -23.09 30.61 -10.14
CA LYS A 375 -23.45 29.17 -10.08
C LYS A 375 -24.44 28.89 -8.94
N ILE A 376 -24.18 29.41 -7.75
CA ILE A 376 -25.05 29.25 -6.58
C ILE A 376 -26.46 29.74 -6.92
N ARG A 377 -26.60 30.98 -7.40
CA ARG A 377 -27.92 31.54 -7.81
C ARG A 377 -28.62 30.70 -8.88
N TYR A 378 -27.87 30.16 -9.84
CA TYR A 378 -28.45 29.29 -10.85
C TYR A 378 -28.98 27.99 -10.23
N LEU A 379 -28.23 27.36 -9.32
CA LEU A 379 -28.63 26.14 -8.59
C LEU A 379 -29.85 26.42 -7.70
N GLN A 380 -29.89 27.55 -7.00
CA GLN A 380 -31.04 28.00 -6.21
C GLN A 380 -32.27 28.21 -7.10
N GLY A 381 -32.08 28.79 -8.29
CA GLY A 381 -33.14 28.93 -9.30
C GLY A 381 -33.67 27.59 -9.82
N LEU A 382 -32.90 26.54 -9.76
CA LEU A 382 -33.31 25.15 -10.03
C LEU A 382 -33.96 24.48 -8.82
N GLY A 383 -34.04 25.15 -7.66
CA GLY A 383 -34.65 24.64 -6.43
C GLY A 383 -33.73 23.80 -5.56
N PHE A 384 -32.40 23.84 -5.78
CA PHE A 384 -31.41 23.32 -4.83
C PHE A 384 -31.15 24.34 -3.72
N GLN A 385 -30.72 23.87 -2.55
CA GLN A 385 -30.11 24.70 -1.52
C GLN A 385 -28.59 24.51 -1.57
N VAL A 386 -27.84 25.50 -1.14
CA VAL A 386 -26.37 25.43 -1.08
C VAL A 386 -25.90 25.71 0.32
N SER A 387 -25.13 24.80 0.86
CA SER A 387 -24.49 24.89 2.19
C SER A 387 -22.98 25.06 2.04
N MET A 388 -22.39 25.88 2.89
CA MET A 388 -20.94 25.92 3.06
C MET A 388 -20.54 24.98 4.17
N ASP A 389 -19.64 24.06 3.88
CA ASP A 389 -19.14 23.05 4.79
C ASP A 389 -17.79 23.41 5.42
N ASP A 390 -17.48 22.82 6.58
CA ASP A 390 -16.24 22.97 7.33
C ASP A 390 -15.85 24.41 7.68
N PHE A 391 -16.82 25.29 7.94
CA PHE A 391 -16.51 26.69 8.25
C PHE A 391 -15.75 26.82 9.56
N GLY A 392 -14.54 27.39 9.47
CA GLY A 392 -13.65 27.62 10.60
C GLY A 392 -12.50 26.65 10.69
N SER A 393 -12.48 25.59 9.88
CA SER A 393 -11.36 24.62 9.86
C SER A 393 -10.08 25.16 9.20
N GLY A 394 -10.18 26.32 8.50
CA GLY A 394 -9.08 26.89 7.70
C GLY A 394 -8.95 28.41 7.77
N TYR A 395 -8.65 29.04 6.65
CA TYR A 395 -8.47 30.50 6.53
C TYR A 395 -9.81 31.23 6.34
N SER A 396 -10.81 30.94 7.17
CA SER A 396 -12.11 31.57 7.10
C SER A 396 -12.02 33.08 7.22
N SER A 397 -12.54 33.82 6.23
CA SER A 397 -12.69 35.25 6.35
C SER A 397 -14.17 35.62 6.43
N PHE A 398 -14.53 36.48 7.38
CA PHE A 398 -15.87 37.08 7.44
C PHE A 398 -16.28 37.76 6.12
N HIS A 399 -15.28 38.19 5.34
CA HIS A 399 -15.52 38.74 4.00
C HIS A 399 -16.09 37.68 3.05
N THR A 400 -15.59 36.44 3.12
CA THR A 400 -16.10 35.33 2.30
C THR A 400 -17.55 35.02 2.65
N LEU A 401 -17.86 34.89 3.95
CA LEU A 401 -19.25 34.66 4.40
C LEU A 401 -20.20 35.78 3.97
N GLY A 402 -19.81 37.06 4.12
CA GLY A 402 -20.64 38.19 3.70
C GLY A 402 -20.80 38.37 2.18
N SER A 403 -19.93 37.73 1.38
CA SER A 403 -19.96 37.86 -0.09
C SER A 403 -20.64 36.68 -0.78
N LEU A 404 -20.83 35.52 -0.11
CA LEU A 404 -21.49 34.36 -0.71
C LEU A 404 -22.97 34.31 -0.44
N GLN A 405 -23.71 33.81 -1.42
CA GLN A 405 -25.19 33.73 -1.38
C GLN A 405 -25.62 32.28 -1.04
N ILE A 406 -25.16 31.77 0.08
CA ILE A 406 -25.47 30.42 0.55
C ILE A 406 -26.76 30.42 1.38
N ASP A 407 -27.40 29.25 1.51
CA ASP A 407 -28.64 29.03 2.29
C ASP A 407 -28.36 28.50 3.67
N GLU A 408 -27.20 27.83 3.85
CA GLU A 408 -26.83 27.13 5.08
C GLU A 408 -25.32 27.20 5.32
N LEU A 409 -24.93 27.31 6.59
CA LEU A 409 -23.54 27.34 7.08
C LEU A 409 -23.35 26.20 8.07
N LYS A 410 -22.45 25.26 7.78
CA LYS A 410 -22.04 24.20 8.71
C LYS A 410 -20.82 24.67 9.49
N ILE A 411 -20.94 24.70 10.78
CA ILE A 411 -19.89 25.13 11.73
C ILE A 411 -19.11 23.89 12.13
N ASP A 412 -17.81 23.88 11.81
CA ASP A 412 -16.92 22.74 12.04
C ASP A 412 -16.82 22.37 13.53
N ARG A 413 -16.70 21.07 13.77
CA ARG A 413 -16.58 20.49 15.13
C ARG A 413 -15.42 21.02 15.96
N SER A 414 -14.37 21.58 15.33
CA SER A 414 -13.20 22.11 16.05
C SER A 414 -13.59 23.18 17.06
N PHE A 415 -14.63 23.99 16.78
CA PHE A 415 -15.12 24.97 17.75
C PHE A 415 -15.62 24.34 19.03
N LEU A 416 -16.34 23.21 18.97
CA LEU A 416 -16.84 22.51 20.15
C LEU A 416 -15.69 21.80 20.88
N LEU A 417 -14.75 21.19 20.17
CA LEU A 417 -13.57 20.55 20.74
C LEU A 417 -12.68 21.56 21.48
N GLU A 418 -12.45 22.74 20.90
CA GLU A 418 -11.65 23.80 21.55
C GLU A 418 -12.32 24.37 22.80
N LEU A 419 -13.65 24.35 22.88
CA LEU A 419 -14.39 24.79 24.07
C LEU A 419 -14.28 23.80 25.24
N THR A 420 -13.95 22.55 24.99
CA THR A 420 -13.73 21.50 26.00
C THR A 420 -12.27 21.33 26.39
N ASP A 421 -11.32 21.99 25.71
CA ASP A 421 -9.87 21.91 25.99
C ASP A 421 -9.49 22.89 27.09
N GLU A 422 -9.06 22.39 28.25
CA GLU A 422 -8.59 23.18 29.39
C GLU A 422 -7.37 24.10 29.08
N ASN A 423 -6.65 23.85 27.99
CA ASN A 423 -5.48 24.63 27.59
C ASN A 423 -5.81 25.84 26.70
N VAL A 424 -7.04 25.93 26.21
CA VAL A 424 -7.49 27.01 25.31
C VAL A 424 -8.33 28.03 26.07
N SER A 425 -8.22 29.31 25.67
CA SER A 425 -9.05 30.39 26.25
C SER A 425 -10.51 30.21 25.78
N THR A 426 -11.26 29.41 26.50
CA THR A 426 -12.68 29.03 26.24
C THR A 426 -13.56 30.26 25.99
N ASP A 427 -13.35 31.35 26.75
CA ASP A 427 -14.10 32.61 26.59
C ASP A 427 -13.95 33.22 25.19
N ARG A 428 -12.77 33.12 24.57
CA ARG A 428 -12.55 33.66 23.20
C ARG A 428 -13.26 32.88 22.14
N ILE A 429 -13.18 31.56 22.21
CA ILE A 429 -13.84 30.65 21.24
C ILE A 429 -15.35 30.81 21.35
N TYR A 430 -15.89 30.86 22.56
CA TYR A 430 -17.31 31.12 22.82
C TYR A 430 -17.77 32.43 22.14
N VAL A 431 -17.02 33.56 22.34
CA VAL A 431 -17.36 34.84 21.73
C VAL A 431 -17.30 34.77 20.20
N ILE A 432 -16.31 34.10 19.63
CA ILE A 432 -16.19 33.90 18.17
C ILE A 432 -17.39 33.13 17.63
N LEU A 433 -17.72 31.98 18.22
CA LEU A 433 -18.83 31.14 17.83
C LEU A 433 -20.17 31.90 17.91
N GLN A 434 -20.39 32.65 18.99
CA GLN A 434 -21.56 33.52 19.17
C GLN A 434 -21.69 34.54 18.03
N HIS A 435 -20.56 35.18 17.65
CA HIS A 435 -20.58 36.19 16.58
C HIS A 435 -20.81 35.55 15.20
N ILE A 436 -20.25 34.35 14.94
CA ILE A 436 -20.51 33.60 13.70
C ILE A 436 -21.99 33.29 13.56
N ILE A 437 -22.63 32.71 14.58
CA ILE A 437 -24.06 32.35 14.58
C ILE A 437 -24.94 33.60 14.43
N THR A 438 -24.58 34.67 15.12
CA THR A 438 -25.32 35.95 15.04
C THR A 438 -25.22 36.54 13.62
N LEU A 439 -24.02 36.58 13.05
CA LEU A 439 -23.80 37.09 11.69
C LEU A 439 -24.53 36.25 10.66
N ALA A 440 -24.49 34.92 10.73
CA ALA A 440 -25.22 34.04 9.84
C ALA A 440 -26.72 34.33 9.88
N ARG A 441 -27.27 34.50 11.09
CA ARG A 441 -28.70 34.88 11.29
C ARG A 441 -29.03 36.24 10.66
N ASP A 442 -28.19 37.24 10.86
CA ASP A 442 -28.39 38.57 10.30
C ASP A 442 -28.31 38.55 8.75
N LEU A 443 -27.57 37.65 8.18
CA LEU A 443 -27.49 37.38 6.73
C LEU A 443 -28.60 36.45 6.23
N HIS A 444 -29.50 35.97 7.09
CA HIS A 444 -30.55 34.98 6.78
C HIS A 444 -30.02 33.63 6.30
N ILE A 445 -28.84 33.23 6.78
CA ILE A 445 -28.20 31.95 6.52
C ILE A 445 -28.50 31.03 7.74
N ARG A 446 -29.04 29.85 7.47
CA ARG A 446 -29.27 28.82 8.52
C ARG A 446 -27.93 28.25 9.01
N THR A 447 -27.88 27.90 10.27
CA THR A 447 -26.67 27.36 10.89
C THR A 447 -26.86 25.90 11.30
N VAL A 448 -25.83 25.07 11.05
CA VAL A 448 -25.72 23.69 11.51
C VAL A 448 -24.43 23.55 12.30
N ALA A 449 -24.51 23.18 13.57
CA ALA A 449 -23.33 22.84 14.37
C ALA A 449 -23.00 21.36 14.24
N GLU A 450 -21.76 21.08 13.83
CA GLU A 450 -21.27 19.72 13.65
C GLU A 450 -20.54 19.21 14.88
N GLY A 451 -20.40 17.87 14.99
CA GLY A 451 -19.64 17.23 16.05
C GLY A 451 -20.26 17.37 17.44
N VAL A 452 -21.58 17.53 17.54
CA VAL A 452 -22.30 17.53 18.82
C VAL A 452 -22.20 16.12 19.41
N GLU A 453 -21.42 15.95 20.49
CA GLU A 453 -21.17 14.64 21.10
C GLU A 453 -21.81 14.50 22.49
N THR A 454 -22.09 15.62 23.18
CA THR A 454 -22.63 15.64 24.53
C THR A 454 -23.89 16.49 24.65
N GLU A 455 -24.63 16.32 25.75
CA GLU A 455 -25.77 17.18 26.09
C GLU A 455 -25.35 18.62 26.33
N GLU A 456 -24.19 18.83 26.93
CA GLU A 456 -23.58 20.13 27.16
C GLU A 456 -23.32 20.88 25.83
N ASP A 457 -22.82 20.19 24.81
CA ASP A 457 -22.67 20.77 23.48
C ASP A 457 -24.02 21.21 22.91
N GLU A 458 -25.04 20.38 23.00
CA GLU A 458 -26.39 20.70 22.51
C GLU A 458 -26.97 21.91 23.23
N ILE A 459 -26.87 21.96 24.56
CA ILE A 459 -27.33 23.11 25.37
C ILE A 459 -26.63 24.39 24.95
N LEU A 460 -25.33 24.31 24.73
CA LEU A 460 -24.48 25.44 24.34
C LEU A 460 -24.93 26.01 22.98
N ILE A 461 -24.90 25.18 21.93
CA ILE A 461 -25.25 25.66 20.56
C ILE A 461 -26.68 26.16 20.46
N ARG A 462 -27.61 25.55 21.21
CA ARG A 462 -28.98 26.02 21.31
C ARG A 462 -29.07 27.37 22.01
N SER A 463 -28.30 27.59 23.08
CA SER A 463 -28.27 28.88 23.80
C SER A 463 -27.70 30.01 22.93
N LEU A 464 -26.76 29.68 22.04
CA LEU A 464 -26.20 30.63 21.07
C LEU A 464 -27.18 30.92 19.90
N GLY A 465 -28.23 30.13 19.78
CA GLY A 465 -29.29 30.30 18.79
C GLY A 465 -28.93 29.70 17.43
N CYS A 466 -28.13 28.64 17.41
CA CYS A 466 -27.93 27.80 16.22
C CYS A 466 -29.24 27.11 15.82
N ASP A 467 -29.47 26.89 14.52
CA ASP A 467 -30.72 26.34 14.01
C ASP A 467 -30.77 24.81 14.10
N TYR A 468 -29.70 24.14 13.75
CA TYR A 468 -29.59 22.68 13.72
C TYR A 468 -28.33 22.19 14.44
N GLY A 469 -28.41 20.99 14.99
CA GLY A 469 -27.28 20.23 15.52
C GLY A 469 -27.13 18.90 14.78
N GLN A 470 -25.87 18.49 14.55
CA GLN A 470 -25.51 17.21 13.97
C GLN A 470 -24.32 16.63 14.72
N GLY A 471 -24.39 15.32 15.08
CA GLY A 471 -23.32 14.69 15.80
C GLY A 471 -23.73 13.37 16.45
N TYR A 472 -22.79 12.74 17.12
CA TYR A 472 -22.98 11.43 17.74
C TYR A 472 -23.92 11.46 18.95
N TYR A 473 -24.13 12.60 19.55
CA TYR A 473 -25.16 12.78 20.57
C TYR A 473 -26.55 12.42 20.06
N TYR A 474 -26.89 12.80 18.86
CA TYR A 474 -28.18 12.43 18.25
C TYR A 474 -28.14 11.06 17.59
N SER A 475 -27.16 10.85 16.72
CA SER A 475 -26.92 9.55 16.09
C SER A 475 -25.63 9.55 15.25
N LYS A 476 -25.00 8.38 15.17
CA LYS A 476 -24.00 8.11 14.15
C LYS A 476 -24.64 7.99 12.76
N PRO A 477 -23.89 8.16 11.67
CA PRO A 477 -24.36 7.80 10.34
C PRO A 477 -24.85 6.34 10.31
N MET A 478 -26.05 6.12 9.78
CA MET A 478 -26.70 4.80 9.75
C MET A 478 -27.18 4.44 8.34
N PRO A 479 -27.37 3.15 8.03
CA PRO A 479 -28.01 2.72 6.80
C PRO A 479 -29.40 3.34 6.64
N VAL A 480 -29.82 3.59 5.37
CA VAL A 480 -31.11 4.23 5.09
C VAL A 480 -32.28 3.49 5.71
N ALA A 481 -32.26 2.14 5.73
CA ALA A 481 -33.34 1.34 6.32
C ALA A 481 -33.48 1.59 7.84
N GLU A 482 -32.38 1.65 8.58
CA GLU A 482 -32.36 1.97 10.00
C GLU A 482 -32.83 3.42 10.26
N PHE A 483 -32.45 4.35 9.37
CA PHE A 483 -32.91 5.73 9.45
C PHE A 483 -34.42 5.83 9.27
N GLU A 484 -34.99 5.12 8.30
CA GLU A 484 -36.44 5.09 8.05
C GLU A 484 -37.21 4.54 9.26
N GLU A 485 -36.76 3.41 9.81
CA GLU A 485 -37.36 2.81 11.00
C GLU A 485 -37.33 3.78 12.20
N LYS A 486 -36.21 4.39 12.46
CA LYS A 486 -36.00 5.27 13.61
C LYS A 486 -36.81 6.57 13.53
N TYR A 487 -36.86 7.20 12.35
CA TYR A 487 -37.38 8.58 12.22
C TYR A 487 -38.72 8.69 11.52
N PHE A 488 -39.18 7.70 10.75
CA PHE A 488 -40.44 7.75 10.05
C PHE A 488 -41.50 6.80 10.65
N GLU A 489 -41.14 5.58 11.03
CA GLU A 489 -42.09 4.60 11.52
C GLU A 489 -42.47 4.87 12.99
N ASN A 490 -41.51 5.13 13.88
CA ASN A 490 -41.76 5.43 15.27
C ASN A 490 -42.55 6.76 15.49
N ASN A 491 -42.54 7.67 14.53
CA ASN A 491 -43.38 8.90 14.62
C ASN A 491 -44.87 8.67 14.26
N GLN A 492 -45.22 7.58 13.59
CA GLN A 492 -46.64 7.24 13.32
C GLN A 492 -47.35 6.68 14.55
N GLU A 493 -46.65 5.94 15.41
CA GLU A 493 -47.24 5.43 16.65
C GLU A 493 -47.51 6.52 17.70
N SER A 494 -46.68 7.56 17.76
CA SER A 494 -46.89 8.68 18.69
C SER A 494 -48.01 9.63 18.29
N SER A 495 -48.43 9.64 17.02
CA SER A 495 -49.56 10.48 16.52
C SER A 495 -50.92 9.75 16.60
N SER A 496 -50.94 8.41 16.70
CA SER A 496 -52.14 7.61 16.80
C SER A 496 -52.61 7.35 18.26
N SER A 497 -51.82 7.75 19.26
CA SER A 497 -52.11 7.51 20.70
C SER A 497 -52.57 8.75 21.48
N LYS A 498 -53.15 9.79 20.84
CA LYS A 498 -53.91 10.84 21.54
C LYS A 498 -55.37 10.73 21.16
N PRO A 499 -56.28 10.41 22.16
CA PRO A 499 -57.69 10.38 21.97
C PRO A 499 -58.28 11.79 21.83
#